data_58bd9f3875c334ea0ab797c5cbc87109
#
_entry.id   58bd9f3875c334ea0ab797c5cbc87109
#
_cell.length_a   1.000
_cell.length_b   1.000
_cell.length_c   1.000
_cell.angle_alpha   90.00
_cell.angle_beta   90.00
_cell.angle_gamma   90.00
#
_symmetry.space_group_name_H-M   'P 1'
#
loop_
_entity.id
_entity.type
_entity.pdbx_description
1 polymer ?
#
loop_
_entity_poly.entity_id
_entity_poly.type
_entity_poly.pdbx_seq_one_letter_code
_entity_poly.pdbx_strand_id
1 'polypeptide(L)'
;MHESWLVAKASEIGIVAGSGFAVVATGSLGRRELLPHSDLDLLLVHDDMPADVVGRTAESLWYPLWDANVRLDHSVRTIPQALRVARSDMLAALGMLDARHIAGDQRLSARLIVGVRQQWRRGIGIRYGELVDVMHSRWQRSGEIAGSAEPDLKCGRGGLRDVQLLDALAVAHASGGWTMCRPDDRGSSLRGAYRTVLDVRTELHRAGGRGHDLLSPQYADEVSAALGLADSDDLTARLFDAAHTISQRVDAGLRAAVNVSPRHGMSALRA
;
A
#
# COMPACT_ATOMS: atom_id res chain seq x y z
N MET A 1 -4.70 18.34 1.30
CA MET A 1 -5.66 18.89 0.30
C MET A 1 -6.70 17.86 -0.13
N HIS A 2 -6.33 16.72 -0.74
CA HIS A 2 -7.31 15.70 -1.21
C HIS A 2 -8.22 15.14 -0.11
N GLU A 3 -7.68 14.83 1.07
CA GLU A 3 -8.47 14.27 2.17
C GLU A 3 -9.52 15.25 2.70
N SER A 4 -9.14 16.51 2.89
CA SER A 4 -10.09 17.55 3.35
C SER A 4 -11.21 17.77 2.34
N TRP A 5 -10.89 17.73 1.04
CA TRP A 5 -11.88 17.82 -0.02
C TRP A 5 -12.83 16.60 -0.01
N LEU A 6 -12.29 15.38 0.13
CA LEU A 6 -13.09 14.15 0.23
C LEU A 6 -14.07 14.20 1.41
N VAL A 7 -13.62 14.68 2.57
CA VAL A 7 -14.47 14.83 3.76
C VAL A 7 -15.59 15.85 3.50
N ALA A 8 -15.26 17.02 2.93
CA ALA A 8 -16.24 18.06 2.62
C ALA A 8 -17.27 17.57 1.59
N LYS A 9 -16.81 16.94 0.50
CA LYS A 9 -17.68 16.39 -0.55
C LYS A 9 -18.57 15.27 -0.05
N ALA A 10 -18.06 14.37 0.75
CA ALA A 10 -18.83 13.31 1.38
C ALA A 10 -19.97 13.90 2.23
N SER A 11 -19.67 14.92 3.04
CA SER A 11 -20.67 15.60 3.87
C SER A 11 -21.75 16.29 3.02
N GLU A 12 -21.34 16.97 1.93
CA GLU A 12 -22.25 17.66 0.99
C GLU A 12 -23.29 16.71 0.37
N ILE A 13 -22.85 15.49 0.00
CA ILE A 13 -23.73 14.48 -0.63
C ILE A 13 -24.42 13.54 0.37
N GLY A 14 -24.37 13.87 1.67
CA GLY A 14 -25.05 13.11 2.72
C GLY A 14 -24.34 11.86 3.21
N ILE A 15 -23.06 11.65 2.87
CA ILE A 15 -22.24 10.59 3.46
C ILE A 15 -21.73 11.06 4.82
N VAL A 16 -22.56 10.86 5.85
CA VAL A 16 -22.34 11.29 7.23
C VAL A 16 -22.46 10.11 8.21
N ALA A 17 -22.21 10.35 9.48
CA ALA A 17 -22.38 9.32 10.51
C ALA A 17 -23.84 8.78 10.50
N GLY A 18 -23.98 7.46 10.49
CA GLY A 18 -25.27 6.78 10.44
C GLY A 18 -25.99 6.79 9.07
N SER A 19 -25.37 7.32 8.02
CA SER A 19 -25.95 7.33 6.67
C SER A 19 -26.01 5.95 5.99
N GLY A 20 -25.34 4.94 6.57
CA GLY A 20 -25.16 3.64 5.94
C GLY A 20 -24.09 3.63 4.84
N PHE A 21 -23.32 4.72 4.67
CA PHE A 21 -22.19 4.84 3.75
C PHE A 21 -20.92 5.26 4.48
N ALA A 22 -19.78 4.76 4.01
CA ALA A 22 -18.47 5.20 4.45
C ALA A 22 -17.49 5.26 3.28
N VAL A 23 -16.70 6.33 3.21
CA VAL A 23 -15.56 6.47 2.31
C VAL A 23 -14.32 5.97 3.02
N VAL A 24 -13.65 5.00 2.43
CA VAL A 24 -12.45 4.35 2.96
C VAL A 24 -11.31 4.51 1.96
N ALA A 25 -10.18 5.02 2.41
CA ALA A 25 -8.95 5.04 1.64
C ALA A 25 -8.21 3.71 1.78
N THR A 26 -7.60 3.28 0.70
CA THR A 26 -6.69 2.13 0.66
C THR A 26 -5.34 2.55 0.07
N GLY A 27 -4.40 1.63 -0.10
CA GLY A 27 -3.13 1.92 -0.75
C GLY A 27 -2.37 3.11 -0.14
N SER A 28 -1.80 3.96 -0.99
CA SER A 28 -0.97 5.10 -0.55
C SER A 28 -1.76 6.13 0.28
N LEU A 29 -3.00 6.41 -0.10
CA LEU A 29 -3.87 7.32 0.67
C LEU A 29 -4.23 6.70 2.04
N GLY A 30 -4.47 5.40 2.09
CA GLY A 30 -4.71 4.66 3.33
C GLY A 30 -3.54 4.80 4.32
N ARG A 31 -2.31 4.67 3.85
CA ARG A 31 -1.07 4.83 4.63
C ARG A 31 -0.67 6.28 4.90
N ARG A 32 -1.37 7.28 4.35
CA ARG A 32 -1.02 8.71 4.39
C ARG A 32 0.30 9.03 3.67
N GLU A 33 0.57 8.32 2.60
CA GLU A 33 1.78 8.41 1.78
C GLU A 33 1.44 8.77 0.32
N LEU A 34 0.38 9.57 0.15
CA LEU A 34 -0.02 10.02 -1.18
C LEU A 34 1.04 10.98 -1.73
N LEU A 35 1.65 10.59 -2.85
CA LEU A 35 2.66 11.39 -3.55
C LEU A 35 2.01 12.25 -4.64
N PRO A 36 2.72 13.29 -5.15
CA PRO A 36 2.29 13.99 -6.35
C PRO A 36 1.99 13.00 -7.49
N HIS A 37 0.93 13.26 -8.22
CA HIS A 37 0.50 12.41 -9.36
C HIS A 37 0.18 10.94 -9.05
N SER A 38 0.03 10.56 -7.77
CA SER A 38 -0.45 9.23 -7.39
C SER A 38 -1.96 9.10 -7.62
N ASP A 39 -2.39 7.88 -7.90
CA ASP A 39 -3.81 7.55 -7.97
C ASP A 39 -4.44 7.59 -6.57
N LEU A 40 -5.71 7.96 -6.49
CA LEU A 40 -6.51 7.83 -5.27
C LEU A 40 -7.15 6.45 -5.24
N ASP A 41 -6.80 5.64 -4.24
CA ASP A 41 -7.41 4.32 -4.02
C ASP A 41 -8.55 4.47 -3.01
N LEU A 42 -9.80 4.42 -3.48
CA LEU A 42 -11.00 4.67 -2.67
C LEU A 42 -12.00 3.52 -2.73
N LEU A 43 -12.55 3.18 -1.58
CA LEU A 43 -13.65 2.23 -1.45
C LEU A 43 -14.85 2.93 -0.81
N LEU A 44 -15.97 2.98 -1.53
CA LEU A 44 -17.27 3.36 -0.97
C LEU A 44 -17.92 2.10 -0.39
N VAL A 45 -18.02 2.05 0.93
CA VAL A 45 -18.69 0.95 1.64
C VAL A 45 -20.12 1.33 1.95
N HIS A 46 -21.07 0.42 1.75
CA HIS A 46 -22.46 0.66 2.12
C HIS A 46 -23.06 -0.54 2.90
N ASP A 47 -24.05 -0.26 3.73
CA ASP A 47 -24.72 -1.25 4.57
C ASP A 47 -26.00 -1.76 3.88
N ASP A 48 -25.80 -2.47 2.74
CA ASP A 48 -26.84 -3.08 1.90
C ASP A 48 -27.95 -2.10 1.43
N MET A 49 -27.52 -0.89 1.07
CA MET A 49 -28.43 0.17 0.58
C MET A 49 -29.02 -0.19 -0.78
N PRO A 50 -30.23 0.36 -1.14
CA PRO A 50 -30.86 0.15 -2.45
C PRO A 50 -29.91 0.52 -3.60
N ALA A 51 -29.92 -0.25 -4.68
CA ALA A 51 -28.97 -0.12 -5.79
C ALA A 51 -29.02 1.28 -6.46
N ASP A 52 -30.18 1.86 -6.59
CA ASP A 52 -30.37 3.21 -7.14
C ASP A 52 -29.80 4.30 -6.23
N VAL A 53 -29.92 4.15 -4.90
CA VAL A 53 -29.30 5.05 -3.93
C VAL A 53 -27.77 4.92 -3.98
N VAL A 54 -27.27 3.69 -4.03
CA VAL A 54 -25.81 3.41 -4.15
C VAL A 54 -25.25 4.03 -5.42
N GLY A 55 -25.93 3.86 -6.57
CA GLY A 55 -25.50 4.41 -7.85
C GLY A 55 -25.41 5.95 -7.80
N ARG A 56 -26.47 6.63 -7.39
CA ARG A 56 -26.48 8.10 -7.27
C ARG A 56 -25.41 8.63 -6.31
N THR A 57 -25.23 7.97 -5.17
CA THR A 57 -24.20 8.37 -4.19
C THR A 57 -22.81 8.20 -4.74
N ALA A 58 -22.54 7.08 -5.41
CA ALA A 58 -21.24 6.79 -6.03
C ALA A 58 -20.94 7.80 -7.15
N GLU A 59 -21.87 8.05 -8.05
CA GLU A 59 -21.74 9.04 -9.13
C GLU A 59 -21.43 10.43 -8.56
N SER A 60 -22.19 10.89 -7.57
CA SER A 60 -22.00 12.21 -6.95
C SER A 60 -20.62 12.36 -6.28
N LEU A 61 -19.99 11.24 -5.85
CA LEU A 61 -18.66 11.23 -5.26
C LEU A 61 -17.55 11.18 -6.32
N TRP A 62 -17.73 10.39 -7.40
CA TRP A 62 -16.67 10.12 -8.37
C TRP A 62 -16.60 11.13 -9.50
N TYR A 63 -17.74 11.63 -10.03
CA TYR A 63 -17.74 12.56 -11.16
C TYR A 63 -16.88 13.81 -10.93
N PRO A 64 -16.95 14.51 -9.78
CA PRO A 64 -16.11 15.68 -9.56
C PRO A 64 -14.60 15.37 -9.54
N LEU A 65 -14.18 14.14 -9.18
CA LEU A 65 -12.79 13.74 -9.23
C LEU A 65 -12.33 13.49 -10.67
N TRP A 66 -13.19 12.87 -11.49
CA TRP A 66 -12.91 12.66 -12.91
C TRP A 66 -12.88 13.98 -13.68
N ASP A 67 -13.82 14.87 -13.43
CA ASP A 67 -13.85 16.20 -14.04
C ASP A 67 -12.60 17.03 -13.71
N ALA A 68 -12.03 16.80 -12.52
CA ALA A 68 -10.76 17.41 -12.11
C ALA A 68 -9.51 16.64 -12.62
N ASN A 69 -9.66 15.64 -13.52
CA ASN A 69 -8.59 14.78 -14.01
C ASN A 69 -7.79 14.08 -12.89
N VAL A 70 -8.41 13.80 -11.75
CA VAL A 70 -7.79 13.03 -10.68
C VAL A 70 -7.85 11.55 -11.06
N ARG A 71 -6.70 10.88 -11.07
CA ARG A 71 -6.65 9.43 -11.29
C ARG A 71 -7.22 8.73 -10.07
N LEU A 72 -8.22 7.90 -10.31
CA LEU A 72 -9.03 7.26 -9.28
C LEU A 72 -9.13 5.77 -9.54
N ASP A 73 -8.60 4.96 -8.63
CA ASP A 73 -8.99 3.56 -8.48
C ASP A 73 -10.07 3.46 -7.41
N HIS A 74 -11.24 2.98 -7.80
CA HIS A 74 -12.41 3.01 -6.93
C HIS A 74 -13.23 1.74 -7.01
N SER A 75 -13.91 1.45 -5.93
CA SER A 75 -14.92 0.39 -5.93
C SER A 75 -16.04 0.72 -4.95
N VAL A 76 -17.22 0.11 -5.18
CA VAL A 76 -18.40 0.24 -4.32
C VAL A 76 -18.78 -1.16 -3.85
N ARG A 77 -18.85 -1.40 -2.54
CA ARG A 77 -19.04 -2.73 -1.98
C ARG A 77 -19.78 -2.71 -0.65
N THR A 78 -20.52 -3.76 -0.38
CA THR A 78 -20.89 -4.12 1.00
C THR A 78 -19.67 -4.75 1.71
N ILE A 79 -19.69 -4.80 3.06
CA ILE A 79 -18.65 -5.50 3.82
C ILE A 79 -18.49 -6.97 3.38
N PRO A 80 -19.57 -7.77 3.23
CA PRO A 80 -19.43 -9.15 2.74
C PRO A 80 -18.78 -9.25 1.35
N GLN A 81 -19.09 -8.32 0.44
CA GLN A 81 -18.46 -8.28 -0.89
C GLN A 81 -16.96 -7.96 -0.79
N ALA A 82 -16.57 -6.94 -0.02
CA ALA A 82 -15.17 -6.59 0.19
C ALA A 82 -14.37 -7.75 0.79
N LEU A 83 -14.92 -8.44 1.81
CA LEU A 83 -14.29 -9.60 2.41
C LEU A 83 -14.18 -10.80 1.45
N ARG A 84 -15.17 -11.00 0.54
CA ARG A 84 -15.04 -12.02 -0.50
C ARG A 84 -13.89 -11.71 -1.46
N VAL A 85 -13.77 -10.47 -1.91
CA VAL A 85 -12.66 -10.04 -2.78
C VAL A 85 -11.33 -10.23 -2.09
N ALA A 86 -11.17 -9.78 -0.84
CA ALA A 86 -9.94 -9.98 -0.07
C ALA A 86 -9.59 -11.48 0.14
N ARG A 87 -10.58 -12.37 0.08
CA ARG A 87 -10.36 -13.82 0.18
C ARG A 87 -9.83 -14.41 -1.12
N SER A 88 -10.33 -13.95 -2.26
CA SER A 88 -10.02 -14.52 -3.58
C SER A 88 -8.85 -13.83 -4.30
N ASP A 89 -8.50 -12.61 -3.91
CA ASP A 89 -7.45 -11.81 -4.54
C ASP A 89 -6.43 -11.34 -3.50
N MET A 90 -5.19 -11.80 -3.66
CA MET A 90 -4.08 -11.48 -2.75
C MET A 90 -3.71 -10.01 -2.79
N LEU A 91 -3.71 -9.38 -3.97
CA LEU A 91 -3.34 -7.98 -4.11
C LEU A 91 -4.42 -7.07 -3.51
N ALA A 92 -5.69 -7.40 -3.71
CA ALA A 92 -6.80 -6.70 -3.07
C ALA A 92 -6.76 -6.86 -1.55
N ALA A 93 -6.43 -8.06 -1.04
CA ALA A 93 -6.26 -8.28 0.39
C ALA A 93 -5.17 -7.37 0.98
N LEU A 94 -3.98 -7.35 0.37
CA LEU A 94 -2.87 -6.49 0.78
C LEU A 94 -3.25 -5.01 0.77
N GLY A 95 -3.91 -4.53 -0.29
CA GLY A 95 -4.38 -3.14 -0.37
C GLY A 95 -5.39 -2.79 0.72
N MET A 96 -6.30 -3.71 1.07
CA MET A 96 -7.31 -3.49 2.12
C MET A 96 -6.74 -3.56 3.55
N LEU A 97 -5.54 -4.13 3.77
CA LEU A 97 -4.88 -4.06 5.09
C LEU A 97 -4.52 -2.61 5.47
N ASP A 98 -4.31 -1.74 4.49
CA ASP A 98 -4.04 -0.31 4.66
C ASP A 98 -5.33 0.52 4.78
N ALA A 99 -6.51 -0.12 4.80
CA ALA A 99 -7.79 0.56 4.84
C ALA A 99 -7.89 1.54 6.01
N ARG A 100 -8.33 2.78 5.70
CA ARG A 100 -8.49 3.87 6.65
C ARG A 100 -9.78 4.64 6.38
N HIS A 101 -10.51 4.95 7.43
CA HIS A 101 -11.71 5.79 7.36
C HIS A 101 -11.35 7.20 6.88
N ILE A 102 -12.12 7.73 5.94
CA ILE A 102 -12.05 9.13 5.47
C ILE A 102 -13.29 9.90 5.91
N ALA A 103 -14.50 9.40 5.61
CA ALA A 103 -15.75 10.10 5.88
C ALA A 103 -16.93 9.12 6.01
N GLY A 104 -18.05 9.62 6.53
CA GLY A 104 -19.30 8.88 6.64
C GLY A 104 -19.42 8.05 7.93
N ASP A 105 -20.01 6.88 7.85
CA ASP A 105 -20.25 6.02 9.00
C ASP A 105 -18.96 5.32 9.45
N GLN A 106 -18.37 5.83 10.52
CA GLN A 106 -17.15 5.29 11.11
C GLN A 106 -17.31 3.85 11.61
N ARG A 107 -18.52 3.48 12.08
CA ARG A 107 -18.78 2.10 12.53
C ARG A 107 -18.71 1.12 11.37
N LEU A 108 -19.21 1.53 10.19
CA LEU A 108 -19.18 0.72 8.98
C LEU A 108 -17.73 0.49 8.50
N SER A 109 -16.92 1.53 8.43
CA SER A 109 -15.51 1.40 8.07
C SER A 109 -14.71 0.62 9.11
N ALA A 110 -14.98 0.79 10.41
CA ALA A 110 -14.34 0.01 11.46
C ALA A 110 -14.64 -1.49 11.35
N ARG A 111 -15.91 -1.86 11.06
CA ARG A 111 -16.32 -3.26 10.80
C ARG A 111 -15.55 -3.86 9.62
N LEU A 112 -15.40 -3.10 8.52
CA LEU A 112 -14.61 -3.52 7.37
C LEU A 112 -13.16 -3.78 7.76
N ILE A 113 -12.48 -2.79 8.37
CA ILE A 113 -11.07 -2.86 8.74
C ILE A 113 -10.78 -4.05 9.68
N VAL A 114 -11.62 -4.21 10.69
CA VAL A 114 -11.52 -5.35 11.63
C VAL A 114 -11.75 -6.67 10.89
N GLY A 115 -12.76 -6.75 10.04
CA GLY A 115 -13.08 -7.94 9.27
C GLY A 115 -11.95 -8.38 8.34
N VAL A 116 -11.37 -7.45 7.58
CA VAL A 116 -10.23 -7.72 6.69
C VAL A 116 -9.02 -8.23 7.48
N ARG A 117 -8.65 -7.56 8.57
CA ARG A 117 -7.51 -7.97 9.42
C ARG A 117 -7.72 -9.33 10.08
N GLN A 118 -8.94 -9.62 10.54
CA GLN A 118 -9.26 -10.92 11.12
C GLN A 118 -9.20 -12.03 10.05
N GLN A 119 -9.75 -11.77 8.87
CA GLN A 119 -9.71 -12.72 7.75
C GLN A 119 -8.26 -12.98 7.32
N TRP A 120 -7.43 -11.94 7.23
CA TRP A 120 -6.01 -12.05 6.91
C TRP A 120 -5.29 -12.95 7.92
N ARG A 121 -5.43 -12.67 9.23
CA ARG A 121 -4.80 -13.47 10.29
C ARG A 121 -5.18 -14.94 10.24
N ARG A 122 -6.45 -15.24 9.94
CA ARG A 122 -6.94 -16.62 9.87
C ARG A 122 -6.52 -17.35 8.60
N GLY A 123 -6.36 -16.61 7.51
CA GLY A 123 -6.16 -17.19 6.18
C GLY A 123 -4.71 -17.25 5.71
N ILE A 124 -3.82 -16.40 6.24
CA ILE A 124 -2.48 -16.24 5.67
C ILE A 124 -1.63 -17.52 5.76
N GLY A 125 -1.78 -18.32 6.81
CA GLY A 125 -1.03 -19.56 6.93
C GLY A 125 -1.31 -20.55 5.80
N ILE A 126 -2.53 -20.57 5.26
CA ILE A 126 -2.90 -21.40 4.11
C ILE A 126 -2.45 -20.75 2.79
N ARG A 127 -2.51 -19.42 2.72
CA ARG A 127 -2.19 -18.63 1.52
C ARG A 127 -0.74 -18.14 1.47
N TYR A 128 0.11 -18.61 2.37
CA TYR A 128 1.50 -18.14 2.44
C TYR A 128 2.28 -18.42 1.15
N GLY A 129 2.09 -19.61 0.54
CA GLY A 129 2.67 -19.93 -0.76
C GLY A 129 2.26 -18.94 -1.84
N GLU A 130 0.96 -18.63 -1.95
CA GLU A 130 0.43 -17.64 -2.89
C GLU A 130 1.06 -16.24 -2.67
N LEU A 131 1.25 -15.82 -1.40
CA LEU A 131 1.90 -14.55 -1.08
C LEU A 131 3.35 -14.52 -1.58
N VAL A 132 4.09 -15.60 -1.36
CA VAL A 132 5.48 -15.75 -1.82
C VAL A 132 5.56 -15.75 -3.35
N ASP A 133 4.65 -16.45 -4.04
CA ASP A 133 4.60 -16.50 -5.50
C ASP A 133 4.29 -15.11 -6.11
N VAL A 134 3.34 -14.38 -5.54
CA VAL A 134 3.03 -12.99 -5.94
C VAL A 134 4.25 -12.09 -5.77
N MET A 135 4.98 -12.22 -4.68
CA MET A 135 6.20 -11.47 -4.41
C MET A 135 7.31 -11.82 -5.41
N HIS A 136 7.62 -13.09 -5.61
CA HIS A 136 8.65 -13.52 -6.55
C HIS A 136 8.32 -13.11 -7.99
N SER A 137 7.07 -13.28 -8.42
CA SER A 137 6.61 -12.84 -9.74
C SER A 137 6.77 -11.33 -9.94
N ARG A 138 6.57 -10.54 -8.89
CA ARG A 138 6.81 -9.09 -8.91
C ARG A 138 8.32 -8.79 -9.07
N TRP A 139 9.19 -9.43 -8.29
CA TRP A 139 10.64 -9.25 -8.39
C TRP A 139 11.19 -9.66 -9.76
N GLN A 140 10.70 -10.77 -10.32
CA GLN A 140 11.09 -11.19 -11.67
C GLN A 140 10.74 -10.15 -12.76
N ARG A 141 9.61 -9.44 -12.61
CA ARG A 141 9.20 -8.40 -13.58
C ARG A 141 9.91 -7.07 -13.37
N SER A 142 10.15 -6.67 -12.13
CA SER A 142 10.63 -5.33 -11.77
C SER A 142 12.11 -5.29 -11.39
N GLY A 143 12.79 -6.45 -11.32
CA GLY A 143 14.19 -6.53 -10.94
C GLY A 143 14.47 -6.17 -9.49
N GLU A 144 15.71 -5.78 -9.22
CA GLU A 144 16.18 -5.30 -7.92
C GLU A 144 16.53 -3.81 -7.99
N ILE A 145 16.30 -3.06 -6.92
CA ILE A 145 16.74 -1.65 -6.86
C ILE A 145 18.27 -1.60 -6.78
N ALA A 146 18.87 -2.45 -5.94
CA ALA A 146 20.31 -2.51 -5.79
C ALA A 146 20.96 -3.00 -7.10
N GLY A 147 21.78 -2.16 -7.73
CA GLY A 147 22.51 -2.51 -8.94
C GLY A 147 21.74 -2.39 -10.25
N SER A 148 20.50 -1.91 -10.24
CA SER A 148 19.78 -1.57 -11.48
C SER A 148 20.14 -0.18 -11.98
N ALA A 149 20.32 -0.02 -13.29
CA ALA A 149 20.51 1.27 -13.93
C ALA A 149 19.21 2.11 -13.94
N GLU A 150 18.06 1.47 -13.97
CA GLU A 150 16.73 2.08 -13.92
C GLU A 150 15.86 1.35 -12.87
N PRO A 151 16.09 1.60 -11.56
CA PRO A 151 15.40 0.87 -10.52
C PRO A 151 13.89 1.22 -10.45
N ASP A 152 13.04 0.21 -10.32
CA ASP A 152 11.65 0.37 -9.96
C ASP A 152 11.54 0.55 -8.43
N LEU A 153 11.36 1.79 -7.98
CA LEU A 153 11.34 2.17 -6.56
C LEU A 153 10.16 1.58 -5.79
N LYS A 154 9.09 1.21 -6.49
CA LYS A 154 7.87 0.67 -5.89
C LYS A 154 7.87 -0.85 -5.89
N CYS A 155 8.10 -1.45 -7.06
CA CYS A 155 7.91 -2.87 -7.30
C CYS A 155 9.21 -3.68 -7.30
N GLY A 156 10.38 -3.08 -7.48
CA GLY A 156 11.69 -3.73 -7.41
C GLY A 156 11.94 -4.35 -6.03
N ARG A 157 12.79 -5.38 -5.99
CA ARG A 157 13.25 -5.96 -4.72
C ARG A 157 14.03 -4.90 -3.93
N GLY A 158 13.72 -4.75 -2.66
CA GLY A 158 14.20 -3.66 -1.82
C GLY A 158 13.38 -2.37 -1.93
N GLY A 159 12.24 -2.40 -2.65
CA GLY A 159 11.35 -1.26 -2.85
C GLY A 159 10.20 -1.17 -1.83
N LEU A 160 9.33 -0.19 -2.08
CA LEU A 160 8.24 0.14 -1.14
C LEU A 160 7.26 -1.03 -0.92
N ARG A 161 6.99 -1.84 -1.95
CA ARG A 161 6.11 -3.02 -1.86
C ARG A 161 6.66 -4.11 -0.93
N ASP A 162 7.97 -4.15 -0.73
CA ASP A 162 8.61 -5.10 0.17
C ASP A 162 8.37 -4.75 1.64
N VAL A 163 8.39 -3.46 1.97
CA VAL A 163 8.03 -3.01 3.32
C VAL A 163 6.54 -3.24 3.61
N GLN A 164 5.66 -2.99 2.62
CA GLN A 164 4.22 -3.30 2.76
C GLN A 164 3.97 -4.79 2.99
N LEU A 165 4.78 -5.66 2.39
CA LEU A 165 4.73 -7.10 2.67
C LEU A 165 5.10 -7.41 4.13
N LEU A 166 6.14 -6.77 4.67
CA LEU A 166 6.51 -6.92 6.08
C LEU A 166 5.41 -6.46 7.03
N ASP A 167 4.74 -5.33 6.71
CA ASP A 167 3.60 -4.84 7.47
C ASP A 167 2.42 -5.83 7.44
N ALA A 168 2.14 -6.43 6.29
CA ALA A 168 1.13 -7.46 6.15
C ALA A 168 1.45 -8.72 6.97
N LEU A 169 2.72 -9.17 6.99
CA LEU A 169 3.18 -10.26 7.84
C LEU A 169 3.07 -9.89 9.33
N ALA A 170 3.39 -8.65 9.71
CA ALA A 170 3.25 -8.17 11.08
C ALA A 170 1.77 -8.18 11.52
N VAL A 171 0.83 -7.78 10.66
CA VAL A 171 -0.62 -7.89 10.94
C VAL A 171 -1.03 -9.34 11.17
N ALA A 172 -0.45 -10.30 10.44
CA ALA A 172 -0.75 -11.72 10.60
C ALA A 172 -0.32 -12.26 11.99
N HIS A 173 0.82 -11.79 12.49
CA HIS A 173 1.46 -12.28 13.70
C HIS A 173 1.22 -11.41 14.95
N ALA A 174 0.32 -10.43 14.90
CA ALA A 174 0.06 -9.49 15.99
C ALA A 174 -0.32 -10.12 17.35
N SER A 175 -0.60 -11.44 17.39
CA SER A 175 -0.81 -12.20 18.62
C SER A 175 0.50 -12.77 19.23
N GLY A 176 1.64 -12.68 18.55
CA GLY A 176 2.89 -13.38 18.88
C GLY A 176 4.12 -12.48 19.06
N GLY A 177 3.97 -11.19 19.36
CA GLY A 177 5.13 -10.36 19.73
C GLY A 177 5.99 -9.86 18.55
N TRP A 178 5.55 -10.04 17.31
CA TRP A 178 6.22 -9.50 16.14
C TRP A 178 5.84 -8.04 15.91
N THR A 179 6.65 -7.16 16.45
CA THR A 179 6.54 -5.73 16.20
C THR A 179 7.72 -5.31 15.33
N MET A 180 7.66 -5.60 14.02
CA MET A 180 8.73 -5.20 13.09
C MET A 180 8.69 -3.70 12.74
N CYS A 181 7.55 -3.06 12.87
CA CYS A 181 7.41 -1.60 12.70
C CYS A 181 6.55 -1.04 13.83
N ARG A 182 7.07 -0.97 15.06
CA ARG A 182 6.47 -0.10 16.06
C ARG A 182 6.68 1.36 15.67
N PRO A 183 5.66 2.22 15.83
CA PRO A 183 5.81 3.66 15.61
C PRO A 183 6.92 4.30 16.45
N ASP A 184 7.35 3.64 17.53
CA ASP A 184 8.29 4.18 18.52
C ASP A 184 9.76 3.81 18.30
N ASP A 185 10.08 2.93 17.35
CA ASP A 185 11.47 2.65 16.96
C ASP A 185 12.00 3.77 16.05
N ARG A 186 12.23 4.94 16.64
CA ARG A 186 12.77 6.14 15.97
C ARG A 186 14.19 5.96 15.41
N GLY A 187 14.74 4.77 15.48
CA GLY A 187 16.07 4.42 15.04
C GLY A 187 16.15 3.16 14.21
N SER A 188 15.01 2.56 13.76
CA SER A 188 15.14 1.34 12.96
C SER A 188 15.68 1.69 11.58
N SER A 189 16.76 1.03 11.18
CA SER A 189 17.37 1.11 9.86
C SER A 189 16.33 0.90 8.73
N LEU A 190 15.32 0.04 8.94
CA LEU A 190 14.24 -0.21 7.99
C LEU A 190 13.38 1.04 7.72
N ARG A 191 13.02 1.81 8.76
CA ARG A 191 12.23 3.03 8.57
C ARG A 191 13.01 4.11 7.83
N GLY A 192 14.31 4.24 8.13
CA GLY A 192 15.22 5.13 7.41
C GLY A 192 15.31 4.75 5.95
N ALA A 193 15.55 3.48 5.66
CA ALA A 193 15.60 2.93 4.31
C ALA A 193 14.28 3.14 3.54
N TYR A 194 13.15 2.86 4.17
CA TYR A 194 11.83 3.11 3.58
C TYR A 194 11.62 4.59 3.21
N ARG A 195 11.98 5.50 4.12
CA ARG A 195 11.87 6.95 3.86
C ARG A 195 12.77 7.37 2.71
N THR A 196 14.00 6.90 2.66
CA THR A 196 14.91 7.19 1.54
C THR A 196 14.26 6.83 0.20
N VAL A 197 13.72 5.61 0.05
CA VAL A 197 13.06 5.19 -1.20
C VAL A 197 11.80 6.02 -1.47
N LEU A 198 11.02 6.36 -0.44
CA LEU A 198 9.81 7.17 -0.57
C LEU A 198 10.13 8.63 -0.98
N ASP A 199 11.17 9.22 -0.40
CA ASP A 199 11.61 10.58 -0.70
C ASP A 199 12.14 10.67 -2.13
N VAL A 200 12.99 9.72 -2.56
CA VAL A 200 13.46 9.63 -3.96
C VAL A 200 12.28 9.49 -4.93
N ARG A 201 11.32 8.64 -4.63
CA ARG A 201 10.12 8.47 -5.47
C ARG A 201 9.27 9.75 -5.51
N THR A 202 9.21 10.50 -4.42
CA THR A 202 8.48 11.77 -4.35
C THR A 202 9.09 12.80 -5.30
N GLU A 203 10.41 12.97 -5.26
CA GLU A 203 11.11 13.89 -6.14
C GLU A 203 11.08 13.41 -7.60
N LEU A 204 11.15 12.11 -7.84
CA LEU A 204 10.95 11.54 -9.18
C LEU A 204 9.59 11.89 -9.79
N HIS A 205 8.50 11.83 -8.98
CA HIS A 205 7.18 12.24 -9.44
C HIS A 205 7.11 13.74 -9.73
N ARG A 206 7.82 14.58 -8.97
CA ARG A 206 7.90 16.03 -9.21
C ARG A 206 8.67 16.35 -10.48
N ALA A 207 9.85 15.78 -10.64
CA ALA A 207 10.69 15.96 -11.82
C ALA A 207 10.02 15.47 -13.11
N GLY A 208 9.37 14.29 -13.05
CA GLY A 208 8.71 13.71 -14.20
C GLY A 208 7.32 14.26 -14.53
N GLY A 209 6.72 15.09 -13.65
CA GLY A 209 5.37 15.63 -13.82
C GLY A 209 4.26 14.58 -13.92
N ARG A 210 4.54 13.34 -13.52
CA ARG A 210 3.62 12.19 -13.57
C ARG A 210 3.99 11.14 -12.52
N GLY A 211 3.01 10.31 -12.15
CA GLY A 211 3.26 9.15 -11.31
C GLY A 211 3.94 8.03 -12.11
N HIS A 212 5.22 7.81 -11.89
CA HIS A 212 5.99 6.68 -12.42
C HIS A 212 7.03 6.22 -11.40
N ASP A 213 7.42 4.97 -11.48
CA ASP A 213 8.17 4.31 -10.41
C ASP A 213 9.60 3.93 -10.82
N LEU A 214 9.94 4.07 -12.12
CA LEU A 214 11.27 3.83 -12.67
C LEU A 214 12.12 5.10 -12.59
N LEU A 215 13.20 5.05 -11.83
CA LEU A 215 14.19 6.13 -11.79
C LEU A 215 15.14 5.98 -12.97
N SER A 216 14.84 6.63 -14.08
CA SER A 216 15.74 6.64 -15.23
C SER A 216 16.84 7.70 -15.08
N PRO A 217 18.03 7.51 -15.72
CA PRO A 217 19.18 8.38 -15.56
C PRO A 217 18.91 9.87 -15.85
N GLN A 218 17.98 10.13 -16.76
CA GLN A 218 17.58 11.52 -17.11
C GLN A 218 17.01 12.33 -15.94
N TYR A 219 16.50 11.69 -14.87
CA TYR A 219 15.98 12.36 -13.68
C TYR A 219 16.94 12.31 -12.50
N ALA A 220 18.03 11.54 -12.57
CA ALA A 220 18.89 11.26 -11.44
C ALA A 220 19.52 12.53 -10.85
N ASP A 221 20.04 13.44 -11.71
CA ASP A 221 20.67 14.67 -11.26
C ASP A 221 19.65 15.65 -10.64
N GLU A 222 18.46 15.78 -11.24
CA GLU A 222 17.39 16.64 -10.71
C GLU A 222 16.90 16.13 -9.35
N VAL A 223 16.68 14.81 -9.22
CA VAL A 223 16.27 14.16 -7.98
C VAL A 223 17.37 14.31 -6.90
N SER A 224 18.65 14.13 -7.26
CA SER A 224 19.77 14.30 -6.34
C SER A 224 19.81 15.73 -5.80
N ALA A 225 19.73 16.73 -6.68
CA ALA A 225 19.73 18.14 -6.30
C ALA A 225 18.55 18.49 -5.38
N ALA A 226 17.33 17.98 -5.69
CA ALA A 226 16.13 18.20 -4.88
C ALA A 226 16.25 17.60 -3.47
N LEU A 227 16.99 16.49 -3.33
CA LEU A 227 17.25 15.83 -2.04
C LEU A 227 18.50 16.41 -1.32
N GLY A 228 19.19 17.39 -1.90
CA GLY A 228 20.40 17.97 -1.33
C GLY A 228 21.59 17.01 -1.31
N LEU A 229 21.66 16.08 -2.28
CA LEU A 229 22.75 15.14 -2.46
C LEU A 229 23.85 15.76 -3.34
N ALA A 230 25.06 15.21 -3.27
CA ALA A 230 26.20 15.73 -4.00
C ALA A 230 26.01 15.55 -5.52
N ASP A 231 25.59 14.37 -5.95
CA ASP A 231 25.39 13.97 -7.34
C ASP A 231 24.51 12.71 -7.46
N SER A 232 24.38 12.20 -8.67
CA SER A 232 23.64 10.95 -8.96
C SER A 232 24.33 9.69 -8.41
N ASP A 233 25.64 9.72 -8.17
CA ASP A 233 26.35 8.60 -7.58
C ASP A 233 26.02 8.48 -6.08
N ASP A 234 25.95 9.63 -5.35
CA ASP A 234 25.48 9.65 -3.95
C ASP A 234 24.01 9.16 -3.84
N LEU A 235 23.15 9.56 -4.79
CA LEU A 235 21.78 9.04 -4.87
C LEU A 235 21.75 7.53 -5.04
N THR A 236 22.55 7.01 -5.97
CA THR A 236 22.63 5.57 -6.26
C THR A 236 23.16 4.80 -5.05
N ALA A 237 24.20 5.30 -4.39
CA ALA A 237 24.75 4.68 -3.17
C ALA A 237 23.70 4.62 -2.05
N ARG A 238 22.96 5.71 -1.81
CA ARG A 238 21.88 5.74 -0.79
C ARG A 238 20.74 4.81 -1.12
N LEU A 239 20.33 4.72 -2.38
CA LEU A 239 19.32 3.77 -2.81
C LEU A 239 19.78 2.33 -2.66
N PHE A 240 21.04 2.03 -2.99
CA PHE A 240 21.63 0.72 -2.79
C PHE A 240 21.57 0.29 -1.32
N ASP A 241 22.02 1.15 -0.40
CA ASP A 241 22.01 0.87 1.04
C ASP A 241 20.59 0.68 1.58
N ALA A 242 19.66 1.53 1.14
CA ALA A 242 18.26 1.43 1.53
C ALA A 242 17.63 0.12 1.03
N ALA A 243 17.80 -0.19 -0.25
CA ALA A 243 17.26 -1.41 -0.86
C ALA A 243 17.86 -2.67 -0.23
N HIS A 244 19.16 -2.68 0.04
CA HIS A 244 19.84 -3.78 0.73
C HIS A 244 19.26 -3.99 2.13
N THR A 245 19.08 -2.91 2.90
CA THR A 245 18.46 -2.97 4.23
C THR A 245 17.04 -3.55 4.17
N ILE A 246 16.21 -3.09 3.22
CA ILE A 246 14.85 -3.58 3.04
C ILE A 246 14.87 -5.08 2.66
N SER A 247 15.68 -5.46 1.68
CA SER A 247 15.79 -6.85 1.20
C SER A 247 16.19 -7.81 2.31
N GLN A 248 17.20 -7.46 3.12
CA GLN A 248 17.61 -8.27 4.27
C GLN A 248 16.48 -8.46 5.28
N ARG A 249 15.68 -7.41 5.54
CA ARG A 249 14.54 -7.47 6.47
C ARG A 249 13.42 -8.35 5.91
N VAL A 250 13.14 -8.27 4.60
CA VAL A 250 12.16 -9.14 3.94
C VAL A 250 12.58 -10.59 4.05
N ASP A 251 13.83 -10.91 3.71
CA ASP A 251 14.34 -12.28 3.79
C ASP A 251 14.26 -12.84 5.23
N ALA A 252 14.58 -12.01 6.22
CA ALA A 252 14.43 -12.38 7.64
C ALA A 252 12.95 -12.60 8.01
N GLY A 253 12.05 -11.70 7.57
CA GLY A 253 10.63 -11.80 7.83
C GLY A 253 9.99 -13.04 7.21
N LEU A 254 10.34 -13.36 5.97
CA LEU A 254 9.87 -14.55 5.27
C LEU A 254 10.36 -15.85 5.96
N ARG A 255 11.64 -15.92 6.33
CA ARG A 255 12.16 -17.09 7.08
C ARG A 255 11.45 -17.30 8.40
N ALA A 256 11.16 -16.22 9.09
CA ALA A 256 10.48 -16.33 10.36
C ALA A 256 8.99 -16.72 10.21
N ALA A 257 8.31 -16.25 9.17
CA ALA A 257 6.93 -16.63 8.89
C ALA A 257 6.79 -18.14 8.58
N VAL A 258 7.78 -18.75 7.92
CA VAL A 258 7.82 -20.21 7.66
C VAL A 258 7.85 -21.00 8.97
N ASN A 259 8.62 -20.57 9.96
CA ASN A 259 8.77 -21.27 11.24
C ASN A 259 7.47 -21.28 12.08
N VAL A 260 6.56 -20.34 11.83
CA VAL A 260 5.26 -20.24 12.50
C VAL A 260 4.15 -21.04 11.78
N SER A 261 4.36 -21.41 10.50
CA SER A 261 3.40 -22.19 9.70
C SER A 261 3.98 -23.57 9.30
N PRO A 262 4.02 -24.55 10.22
CA PRO A 262 4.79 -25.79 10.00
C PRO A 262 4.28 -26.73 8.90
N ARG A 263 3.18 -26.46 8.23
CA ARG A 263 2.51 -27.46 7.36
C ARG A 263 2.66 -27.25 5.84
N HIS A 264 3.19 -26.13 5.33
CA HIS A 264 3.28 -25.88 3.88
C HIS A 264 4.59 -25.22 3.40
N GLY A 265 5.59 -25.00 4.27
CA GLY A 265 6.75 -24.14 3.98
C GLY A 265 7.97 -24.80 3.35
N MET A 266 8.04 -26.14 3.23
CA MET A 266 9.31 -26.80 2.85
C MET A 266 9.54 -26.95 1.35
N SER A 267 8.58 -26.71 0.48
CA SER A 267 8.73 -26.88 -0.98
C SER A 267 9.14 -25.60 -1.73
N ALA A 268 8.74 -24.42 -1.24
CA ALA A 268 8.90 -23.15 -1.97
C ALA A 268 10.29 -22.47 -1.78
N LEU A 269 11.11 -22.89 -0.81
CA LEU A 269 12.42 -22.27 -0.53
C LEU A 269 13.61 -23.02 -1.16
N ARG A 270 13.37 -24.03 -2.00
CA ARG A 270 14.43 -24.85 -2.67
C ARG A 270 14.54 -24.63 -4.18
N ALA A 271 13.89 -23.60 -4.75
CA ALA A 271 14.03 -23.26 -6.17
C ALA A 271 14.82 -21.97 -6.37
#